data_f5365a65c7f94bd3bdfab8983c33dd8e
#
_entry.id   f5365a65c7f94bd3bdfab8983c33dd8e
#
_cell.length_a   1.000
_cell.length_b   1.000
_cell.length_c   1.000
_cell.angle_alpha   90.00
_cell.angle_beta   90.00
_cell.angle_gamma   90.00
#
_symmetry.space_group_name_H-M   'P 1'
#
loop_
_entity.id
_entity.type
_entity.pdbx_description
1 polymer ?
#
loop_
_entity_poly.entity_id
_entity_poly.type
_entity_poly.pdbx_seq_one_letter_code
_entity_poly.pdbx_strand_id
1 'polypeptide(L)'
;TNFGGVFRKANPMAAGQIAFSDYRQYVPSYDAPASFIGSPIYDDDQKIGVLIFQMPLDRITEVMAVRDGLGESGESYLVGMDHLMRSDAFLDENHSVVNSFRNPEKGELHNPAIDEALIGNSGIMTTSDYRQVSVLSAYMPVNISEGVVWGMEAKIDVEEAFASID
;
A
#
# COMPACT_ATOMS: atom_id res chain seq x y z
N THR A 1 -5.74 14.28 -12.66
CA THR A 1 -5.14 14.04 -11.32
C THR A 1 -6.01 13.09 -10.52
N ASN A 2 -5.42 12.35 -9.56
CA ASN A 2 -6.16 11.48 -8.65
C ASN A 2 -7.13 12.26 -7.73
N PHE A 3 -6.84 13.52 -7.38
CA PHE A 3 -7.78 14.43 -6.73
C PHE A 3 -9.06 14.64 -7.56
N GLY A 4 -8.93 14.96 -8.84
CA GLY A 4 -10.09 15.05 -9.74
C GLY A 4 -10.77 13.69 -9.95
N GLY A 5 -10.03 12.59 -9.82
CA GLY A 5 -10.54 11.22 -9.85
C GLY A 5 -11.47 10.93 -8.67
N VAL A 6 -11.05 11.25 -7.45
CA VAL A 6 -11.88 11.04 -6.26
C VAL A 6 -13.13 11.91 -6.27
N PHE A 7 -13.01 13.15 -6.75
CA PHE A 7 -14.19 14.02 -6.92
C PHE A 7 -15.22 13.40 -7.87
N ARG A 8 -14.80 12.94 -9.06
CA ARG A 8 -15.71 12.32 -10.02
C ARG A 8 -16.37 11.04 -9.50
N LYS A 9 -15.66 10.27 -8.66
CA LYS A 9 -16.21 9.07 -8.00
C LYS A 9 -17.22 9.45 -6.90
N ALA A 10 -16.86 10.39 -6.02
CA ALA A 10 -17.69 10.78 -4.89
C ALA A 10 -18.94 11.58 -5.28
N ASN A 11 -18.83 12.40 -6.32
CA ASN A 11 -19.89 13.33 -6.71
C ASN A 11 -21.27 12.67 -7.01
N PRO A 12 -21.37 11.51 -7.69
CA PRO A 12 -22.65 10.83 -7.91
C PRO A 12 -23.12 9.95 -6.74
N MET A 13 -22.33 9.80 -5.69
CA MET A 13 -22.64 8.89 -4.57
C MET A 13 -23.76 9.44 -3.68
N ALA A 14 -24.42 8.54 -2.95
CA ALA A 14 -25.39 8.89 -1.92
C ALA A 14 -24.69 9.35 -0.63
N ALA A 15 -25.45 9.99 0.26
CA ALA A 15 -24.97 10.40 1.58
C ALA A 15 -24.34 9.21 2.34
N GLY A 16 -23.21 9.45 2.99
CA GLY A 16 -22.50 8.45 3.78
C GLY A 16 -21.61 7.47 2.98
N GLN A 17 -21.65 7.50 1.65
CA GLN A 17 -20.75 6.72 0.83
C GLN A 17 -19.38 7.40 0.71
N ILE A 18 -18.32 6.59 0.60
CA ILE A 18 -16.93 7.06 0.52
C ILE A 18 -16.31 6.56 -0.77
N ALA A 19 -15.71 7.47 -1.54
CA ALA A 19 -14.86 7.17 -2.67
C ALA A 19 -13.39 7.16 -2.24
N PHE A 20 -12.60 6.31 -2.86
CA PHE A 20 -11.14 6.27 -2.70
C PHE A 20 -10.45 6.46 -4.05
N SER A 21 -9.34 7.18 -4.05
CA SER A 21 -8.40 7.29 -5.17
C SER A 21 -7.00 6.95 -4.68
N ASP A 22 -6.46 5.88 -5.23
CA ASP A 22 -5.16 5.33 -4.83
C ASP A 22 -3.99 6.29 -5.13
N TYR A 23 -2.84 5.98 -4.59
CA TYR A 23 -1.62 6.79 -4.72
C TYR A 23 -1.25 7.01 -6.17
N ARG A 24 -0.92 8.26 -6.47
CA ARG A 24 -0.29 8.73 -7.73
C ARG A 24 0.53 9.96 -7.42
N GLN A 25 1.54 10.22 -8.23
CA GLN A 25 2.27 11.48 -8.17
C GLN A 25 1.32 12.67 -8.21
N TYR A 26 1.52 13.62 -7.31
CA TYR A 26 0.63 14.77 -7.12
C TYR A 26 1.44 16.06 -7.10
N VAL A 27 1.38 16.82 -8.19
CA VAL A 27 2.15 18.05 -8.39
C VAL A 27 2.06 19.04 -7.23
N PRO A 28 0.87 19.31 -6.64
CA PRO A 28 0.78 20.22 -5.50
C PRO A 28 1.53 19.76 -4.24
N SER A 29 1.90 18.47 -4.17
CA SER A 29 2.74 17.90 -3.11
C SER A 29 4.20 17.69 -3.57
N TYR A 30 4.70 18.54 -4.48
CA TYR A 30 6.04 18.45 -5.07
C TYR A 30 6.32 17.07 -5.68
N ASP A 31 5.34 16.55 -6.44
CA ASP A 31 5.35 15.23 -7.07
C ASP A 31 5.44 14.04 -6.09
N ALA A 32 5.32 14.28 -4.77
CA ALA A 32 5.14 13.20 -3.82
C ALA A 32 3.82 12.46 -4.10
N PRO A 33 3.79 11.13 -3.96
CA PRO A 33 2.55 10.38 -4.14
C PRO A 33 1.50 10.79 -3.11
N ALA A 34 0.25 10.88 -3.56
CA ALA A 34 -0.88 11.19 -2.70
C ALA A 34 -2.08 10.30 -3.05
N SER A 35 -2.82 9.89 -2.03
CA SER A 35 -4.12 9.26 -2.16
C SER A 35 -5.20 10.12 -1.52
N PHE A 36 -6.44 9.92 -1.92
CA PHE A 36 -7.55 10.76 -1.48
C PHE A 36 -8.76 9.91 -1.13
N ILE A 37 -9.47 10.33 -0.09
CA ILE A 37 -10.83 9.88 0.18
C ILE A 37 -11.79 11.05 -0.02
N GLY A 38 -13.00 10.77 -0.48
CA GLY A 38 -14.02 11.80 -0.69
C GLY A 38 -15.42 11.26 -0.41
N SER A 39 -16.28 12.15 0.07
CA SER A 39 -17.68 11.83 0.34
C SER A 39 -18.55 13.03 -0.04
N PRO A 40 -19.74 12.81 -0.62
CA PRO A 40 -20.65 13.90 -0.87
C PRO A 40 -21.25 14.45 0.44
N ILE A 41 -21.46 15.75 0.47
CA ILE A 41 -22.12 16.45 1.58
C ILE A 41 -23.54 16.79 1.16
N TYR A 42 -24.49 16.43 1.99
CA TYR A 42 -25.91 16.73 1.82
C TYR A 42 -26.42 17.59 2.98
N ASP A 43 -27.32 18.49 2.66
CA ASP A 43 -28.18 19.20 3.59
C ASP A 43 -29.58 18.71 3.31
N ASP A 44 -30.16 17.94 4.22
CA ASP A 44 -31.31 17.08 3.96
C ASP A 44 -31.14 16.25 2.67
N ASP A 45 -31.96 16.45 1.67
CA ASP A 45 -31.88 15.74 0.37
C ASP A 45 -31.10 16.50 -0.70
N GLN A 46 -30.60 17.71 -0.38
CA GLN A 46 -29.88 18.55 -1.32
C GLN A 46 -28.36 18.35 -1.18
N LYS A 47 -27.70 17.86 -2.23
CA LYS A 47 -26.26 17.82 -2.27
C LYS A 47 -25.67 19.22 -2.34
N ILE A 48 -24.85 19.60 -1.37
CA ILE A 48 -24.22 20.91 -1.25
C ILE A 48 -22.73 20.90 -1.62
N GLY A 49 -22.09 19.72 -1.70
CA GLY A 49 -20.68 19.65 -2.06
C GLY A 49 -20.09 18.25 -1.97
N VAL A 50 -18.78 18.18 -2.09
CA VAL A 50 -17.96 16.96 -1.87
C VAL A 50 -16.81 17.33 -0.94
N LEU A 51 -16.70 16.63 0.18
CA LEU A 51 -15.56 16.72 1.08
C LEU A 51 -14.48 15.76 0.61
N ILE A 52 -13.25 16.25 0.51
CA ILE A 52 -12.09 15.42 0.10
C ILE A 52 -10.97 15.62 1.11
N PHE A 53 -10.39 14.49 1.56
CA PHE A 53 -9.20 14.47 2.38
C PHE A 53 -8.05 13.83 1.62
N GLN A 54 -6.87 14.42 1.71
CA GLN A 54 -5.63 13.75 1.34
C GLN A 54 -5.22 12.83 2.49
N MET A 55 -4.88 11.57 2.16
CA MET A 55 -4.41 10.61 3.14
C MET A 55 -2.94 10.88 3.47
N PRO A 56 -2.57 11.02 4.75
CA PRO A 56 -1.18 11.16 5.14
C PRO A 56 -0.38 9.89 4.83
N LEU A 57 0.76 10.03 4.14
CA LEU A 57 1.67 8.92 3.84
C LEU A 57 2.17 8.23 5.11
N ASP A 58 2.53 9.02 6.11
CA ASP A 58 3.20 8.55 7.32
C ASP A 58 2.33 7.59 8.14
N ARG A 59 1.00 7.77 8.14
CA ARG A 59 0.11 6.97 8.99
C ARG A 59 0.07 5.49 8.62
N ILE A 60 0.09 5.17 7.35
CA ILE A 60 0.12 3.78 6.89
C ILE A 60 1.49 3.18 7.18
N THR A 61 2.56 3.91 6.89
CA THR A 61 3.93 3.48 7.19
C THR A 61 4.14 3.27 8.70
N GLU A 62 3.64 4.17 9.57
CA GLU A 62 3.71 3.99 11.04
C GLU A 62 3.06 2.68 11.51
N VAL A 63 1.90 2.31 10.94
CA VAL A 63 1.23 1.05 11.27
C VAL A 63 2.04 -0.16 10.82
N MET A 64 2.59 -0.10 9.59
CA MET A 64 3.38 -1.20 9.02
C MET A 64 4.79 -1.30 9.60
N ALA A 65 5.30 -0.22 10.21
CA ALA A 65 6.62 -0.19 10.84
C ALA A 65 6.70 -0.91 12.19
N VAL A 66 5.58 -1.44 12.71
CA VAL A 66 5.58 -2.25 13.94
C VAL A 66 6.27 -3.57 13.67
N ARG A 67 7.44 -3.77 14.28
CA ARG A 67 8.31 -4.93 14.05
C ARG A 67 8.45 -5.84 15.28
N ASP A 68 7.61 -5.66 16.29
CA ASP A 68 7.64 -6.48 17.51
C ASP A 68 7.48 -7.97 17.17
N GLY A 69 8.49 -8.76 17.50
CA GLY A 69 8.50 -10.20 17.23
C GLY A 69 8.95 -10.61 15.82
N LEU A 70 9.30 -9.65 14.93
CA LEU A 70 9.78 -9.94 13.57
C LEU A 70 11.30 -10.16 13.46
N GLY A 71 12.04 -10.09 14.57
CA GLY A 71 13.50 -10.28 14.56
C GLY A 71 14.26 -9.13 13.89
N GLU A 72 15.44 -9.42 13.34
CA GLU A 72 16.31 -8.41 12.72
C GLU A 72 15.95 -8.17 11.26
N SER A 73 15.69 -9.22 10.48
CA SER A 73 15.39 -9.17 9.05
C SER A 73 13.89 -9.16 8.72
N GLY A 74 13.04 -9.35 9.74
CA GLY A 74 11.59 -9.36 9.54
C GLY A 74 11.04 -7.97 9.29
N GLU A 75 10.15 -7.86 8.31
CA GLU A 75 9.43 -6.64 7.98
C GLU A 75 8.06 -6.94 7.38
N SER A 76 7.19 -5.94 7.34
CA SER A 76 5.94 -6.00 6.62
C SER A 76 5.72 -4.73 5.80
N TYR A 77 5.08 -4.86 4.65
CA TYR A 77 4.80 -3.75 3.76
C TYR A 77 3.57 -4.00 2.88
N LEU A 78 3.13 -2.92 2.24
CA LEU A 78 2.00 -2.88 1.32
C LEU A 78 2.44 -2.45 -0.07
N VAL A 79 1.91 -3.10 -1.10
CA VAL A 79 2.22 -2.86 -2.51
C VAL A 79 0.93 -2.74 -3.30
N GLY A 80 0.85 -1.78 -4.22
CA GLY A 80 -0.31 -1.59 -5.08
C GLY A 80 -0.26 -2.45 -6.34
N MET A 81 -1.36 -2.43 -7.11
CA MET A 81 -1.48 -3.14 -8.39
C MET A 81 -0.46 -2.69 -9.45
N ASP A 82 0.16 -1.55 -9.26
CA ASP A 82 1.25 -1.01 -10.08
C ASP A 82 2.63 -1.43 -9.58
N HIS A 83 2.70 -2.36 -8.63
CA HIS A 83 3.90 -2.82 -7.94
C HIS A 83 4.70 -1.75 -7.20
N LEU A 84 4.12 -0.54 -7.02
CA LEU A 84 4.72 0.52 -6.23
C LEU A 84 4.29 0.43 -4.76
N MET A 85 5.15 0.90 -3.88
CA MET A 85 4.95 0.80 -2.44
C MET A 85 3.73 1.61 -1.95
N ARG A 86 3.02 1.09 -0.97
CA ARG A 86 1.92 1.74 -0.25
C ARG A 86 2.24 1.98 1.23
N SER A 87 3.31 1.35 1.71
CA SER A 87 4.03 1.65 2.94
C SER A 87 5.52 1.47 2.69
N ASP A 88 6.37 2.06 3.53
CA ASP A 88 7.81 1.92 3.38
C ASP A 88 8.28 0.53 3.82
N ALA A 89 9.21 -0.08 3.06
CA ALA A 89 9.98 -1.21 3.51
C ALA A 89 11.06 -0.73 4.50
N PHE A 90 11.35 -1.56 5.50
CA PHE A 90 12.32 -1.21 6.53
C PHE A 90 13.77 -1.40 6.09
N LEU A 91 14.03 -2.42 5.26
CA LEU A 91 15.40 -2.86 4.94
C LEU A 91 16.00 -2.16 3.70
N ASP A 92 15.21 -1.43 2.91
CA ASP A 92 15.70 -0.73 1.72
C ASP A 92 14.90 0.54 1.41
N GLU A 93 15.57 1.67 1.45
CA GLU A 93 14.97 2.99 1.20
C GLU A 93 14.45 3.20 -0.23
N ASN A 94 14.93 2.43 -1.23
CA ASN A 94 14.37 2.49 -2.59
C ASN A 94 12.92 2.00 -2.60
N HIS A 95 12.58 1.07 -1.71
CA HIS A 95 11.24 0.54 -1.49
C HIS A 95 10.45 1.34 -0.43
N SER A 96 10.67 2.64 -0.36
CA SER A 96 9.75 3.57 0.31
C SER A 96 8.65 4.04 -0.65
N VAL A 97 7.53 4.51 -0.12
CA VAL A 97 6.43 5.03 -0.95
C VAL A 97 6.95 6.13 -1.88
N VAL A 98 7.65 7.12 -1.32
CA VAL A 98 8.15 8.27 -2.10
C VAL A 98 9.15 7.85 -3.18
N ASN A 99 10.12 7.01 -2.83
CA ASN A 99 11.19 6.63 -3.75
C ASN A 99 10.70 5.67 -4.84
N SER A 100 9.78 4.74 -4.53
CA SER A 100 9.19 3.85 -5.52
C SER A 100 8.43 4.62 -6.61
N PHE A 101 7.69 5.66 -6.25
CA PHE A 101 7.01 6.52 -7.24
C PHE A 101 7.95 7.45 -7.99
N ARG A 102 9.07 7.88 -7.36
CA ARG A 102 10.06 8.75 -8.00
C ARG A 102 10.92 8.00 -9.01
N ASN A 103 11.26 6.76 -8.71
CA ASN A 103 12.11 5.90 -9.55
C ASN A 103 11.54 4.47 -9.57
N PRO A 104 10.49 4.21 -10.37
CA PRO A 104 9.86 2.90 -10.46
C PRO A 104 10.84 1.78 -10.82
N GLU A 105 11.81 2.04 -11.70
CA GLU A 105 12.80 1.02 -12.12
C GLU A 105 13.58 0.40 -10.94
N LYS A 106 13.69 1.14 -9.82
CA LYS A 106 14.38 0.66 -8.60
C LYS A 106 13.43 0.31 -7.46
N GLY A 107 12.23 0.88 -7.49
CA GLY A 107 11.28 0.81 -6.38
C GLY A 107 10.06 -0.08 -6.63
N GLU A 108 9.87 -0.59 -7.85
CA GLU A 108 8.86 -1.62 -8.11
C GLU A 108 9.24 -2.92 -7.39
N LEU A 109 8.25 -3.51 -6.73
CA LEU A 109 8.42 -4.74 -5.98
C LEU A 109 7.69 -5.88 -6.66
N HIS A 110 8.46 -6.77 -7.26
CA HIS A 110 7.98 -7.99 -7.89
C HIS A 110 8.52 -9.21 -7.16
N ASN A 111 7.66 -9.98 -6.54
CA ASN A 111 7.98 -11.31 -6.05
C ASN A 111 6.71 -12.18 -6.06
N PRO A 112 6.84 -13.51 -6.06
CA PRO A 112 5.68 -14.41 -6.12
C PRO A 112 4.65 -14.21 -5.01
N ALA A 113 5.05 -13.80 -3.80
CA ALA A 113 4.14 -13.58 -2.69
C ALA A 113 3.24 -12.35 -2.94
N ILE A 114 3.81 -11.24 -3.39
CA ILE A 114 3.05 -10.04 -3.75
C ILE A 114 2.17 -10.29 -4.97
N ASP A 115 2.67 -10.99 -6.00
CA ASP A 115 1.88 -11.29 -7.20
C ASP A 115 0.63 -12.10 -6.85
N GLU A 116 0.76 -13.11 -5.97
CA GLU A 116 -0.37 -13.89 -5.46
C GLU A 116 -1.34 -13.05 -4.62
N ALA A 117 -0.82 -12.17 -3.74
CA ALA A 117 -1.66 -11.28 -2.94
C ALA A 117 -2.49 -10.33 -3.82
N LEU A 118 -1.88 -9.74 -4.85
CA LEU A 118 -2.54 -8.79 -5.75
C LEU A 118 -3.66 -9.42 -6.58
N ILE A 119 -3.59 -10.72 -6.88
CA ILE A 119 -4.68 -11.45 -7.56
C ILE A 119 -5.71 -12.06 -6.59
N GLY A 120 -5.58 -11.75 -5.29
CA GLY A 120 -6.59 -12.10 -4.28
C GLY A 120 -6.29 -13.37 -3.48
N ASN A 121 -5.10 -13.96 -3.60
CA ASN A 121 -4.69 -15.15 -2.86
C ASN A 121 -4.01 -14.78 -1.53
N SER A 122 -4.10 -15.69 -0.58
CA SER A 122 -3.39 -15.60 0.70
C SER A 122 -2.64 -16.89 0.96
N GLY A 123 -1.48 -16.80 1.58
CA GLY A 123 -0.69 -17.99 1.87
C GLY A 123 0.61 -17.69 2.56
N ILE A 124 1.43 -18.75 2.62
CA ILE A 124 2.80 -18.71 3.11
C ILE A 124 3.66 -19.43 2.08
N MET A 125 4.80 -18.86 1.73
CA MET A 125 5.77 -19.47 0.83
C MET A 125 7.19 -19.09 1.18
N THR A 126 8.15 -19.90 0.73
CA THR A 126 9.55 -19.48 0.68
C THR A 126 9.83 -18.95 -0.72
N THR A 127 10.36 -17.75 -0.79
CA THR A 127 10.66 -17.05 -2.06
C THR A 127 11.91 -16.18 -1.91
N SER A 128 12.34 -15.55 -2.99
CA SER A 128 13.37 -14.52 -2.95
C SER A 128 12.74 -13.14 -2.87
N ASP A 129 13.23 -12.31 -1.98
CA ASP A 129 12.76 -10.92 -1.84
C ASP A 129 13.50 -9.95 -2.79
N TYR A 130 13.19 -8.65 -2.68
CA TYR A 130 13.81 -7.58 -3.47
C TYR A 130 15.33 -7.46 -3.25
N ARG A 131 15.89 -7.99 -2.13
CA ARG A 131 17.32 -8.07 -1.86
C ARG A 131 17.98 -9.32 -2.47
N GLN A 132 17.22 -10.19 -3.13
CA GLN A 132 17.63 -11.51 -3.62
C GLN A 132 18.02 -12.47 -2.48
N VAL A 133 17.44 -12.29 -1.31
CA VAL A 133 17.60 -13.16 -0.13
C VAL A 133 16.41 -14.11 -0.06
N SER A 134 16.67 -15.37 0.34
CA SER A 134 15.60 -16.35 0.58
C SER A 134 14.83 -15.99 1.86
N VAL A 135 13.53 -15.79 1.75
CA VAL A 135 12.66 -15.38 2.84
C VAL A 135 11.47 -16.32 2.99
N LEU A 136 11.01 -16.46 4.23
CA LEU A 136 9.71 -17.03 4.55
C LEU A 136 8.71 -15.87 4.53
N SER A 137 7.77 -15.91 3.58
CA SER A 137 6.78 -14.88 3.34
C SER A 137 5.37 -15.35 3.67
N ALA A 138 4.64 -14.55 4.42
CA ALA A 138 3.18 -14.62 4.55
C ALA A 138 2.56 -13.46 3.79
N TYR A 139 1.56 -13.73 2.96
CA TYR A 139 0.97 -12.73 2.09
C TYR A 139 -0.56 -12.82 2.04
N MET A 140 -1.20 -11.68 1.80
CA MET A 140 -2.64 -11.59 1.64
C MET A 140 -3.07 -10.31 0.89
N PRO A 141 -4.26 -10.32 0.25
CA PRO A 141 -4.85 -9.10 -0.29
C PRO A 141 -5.42 -8.22 0.82
N VAL A 142 -5.29 -6.92 0.65
CA VAL A 142 -5.98 -5.89 1.45
C VAL A 142 -6.94 -5.14 0.54
N ASN A 143 -8.23 -5.38 0.69
CA ASN A 143 -9.25 -4.71 -0.09
C ASN A 143 -9.49 -3.31 0.48
N ILE A 144 -9.05 -2.29 -0.24
CA ILE A 144 -9.14 -0.88 0.19
C ILE A 144 -10.49 -0.28 -0.20
N SER A 145 -10.90 -0.48 -1.45
CA SER A 145 -12.20 -0.05 -1.98
C SER A 145 -12.54 -0.87 -3.22
N GLU A 146 -13.73 -0.65 -3.79
CA GLU A 146 -14.10 -1.31 -5.04
C GLU A 146 -13.04 -1.06 -6.13
N GLY A 147 -12.46 -2.14 -6.65
CA GLY A 147 -11.43 -2.10 -7.68
C GLY A 147 -10.05 -1.63 -7.22
N VAL A 148 -9.81 -1.49 -5.90
CA VAL A 148 -8.49 -1.17 -5.35
C VAL A 148 -8.09 -2.22 -4.32
N VAL A 149 -7.11 -3.02 -4.69
CA VAL A 149 -6.51 -4.04 -3.85
C VAL A 149 -5.03 -3.72 -3.66
N TRP A 150 -4.53 -3.85 -2.45
CA TRP A 150 -3.10 -3.84 -2.15
C TRP A 150 -2.68 -5.24 -1.73
N GLY A 151 -1.48 -5.65 -2.14
CA GLY A 151 -0.83 -6.84 -1.61
C GLY A 151 -0.12 -6.49 -0.30
N MET A 152 -0.36 -7.27 0.74
CA MET A 152 0.38 -7.23 1.99
C MET A 152 1.32 -8.41 2.06
N GLU A 153 2.57 -8.16 2.42
CA GLU A 153 3.55 -9.19 2.72
C GLU A 153 4.19 -8.93 4.07
N ALA A 154 4.33 -9.98 4.86
CA ALA A 154 5.18 -10.03 6.04
C ALA A 154 6.22 -11.14 5.81
N LYS A 155 7.50 -10.80 5.93
CA LYS A 155 8.60 -11.72 5.63
C LYS A 155 9.71 -11.68 6.67
N ILE A 156 10.47 -12.75 6.71
CA ILE A 156 11.71 -12.88 7.51
C ILE A 156 12.71 -13.72 6.72
N ASP A 157 14.00 -13.46 6.86
CA ASP A 157 15.05 -14.28 6.23
C ASP A 157 14.95 -15.73 6.71
N VAL A 158 15.02 -16.68 5.77
CA VAL A 158 14.94 -18.12 6.09
C VAL A 158 16.02 -18.53 7.09
N GLU A 159 17.24 -18.00 6.93
CA GLU A 159 18.34 -18.25 7.84
C GLU A 159 18.01 -17.82 9.28
N GLU A 160 17.44 -16.64 9.46
CA GLU A 160 17.02 -16.14 10.78
C GLU A 160 15.85 -16.94 11.34
N ALA A 161 14.83 -17.21 10.52
CA ALA A 161 13.62 -17.92 10.95
C ALA A 161 13.93 -19.30 11.51
N PHE A 162 14.96 -19.97 11.02
CA PHE A 162 15.34 -21.32 11.44
C PHE A 162 16.59 -21.39 12.34
N ALA A 163 17.26 -20.26 12.60
CA ALA A 163 18.47 -20.21 13.46
C ALA A 163 18.24 -20.67 14.90
N SER A 164 17.01 -20.65 15.40
CA SER A 164 16.66 -21.05 16.76
C SER A 164 16.20 -22.51 16.89
N ILE A 165 16.32 -23.33 15.84
CA ILE A 165 15.86 -24.72 15.82
C ILE A 165 17.02 -25.72 16.05
N ASP A 166 18.28 -25.24 16.13
CA ASP A 166 19.49 -26.05 16.42
C ASP A 166 19.80 -26.16 17.93
#